data_599324461b10b7c0592e6d65b38c0ee9
#
_entry.id   599324461b10b7c0592e6d65b38c0ee9
#
_cell.length_a   1.000
_cell.length_b   1.000
_cell.length_c   1.000
_cell.angle_alpha   90.00
_cell.angle_beta   90.00
_cell.angle_gamma   90.00
#
_symmetry.space_group_name_H-M   'P 1'
#
loop_
_entity.id
_entity.type
_entity.pdbx_description
1 polymer ?
#
loop_
_entity_poly.entity_id
_entity_poly.type
_entity_poly.pdbx_seq_one_letter_code
_entity_poly.pdbx_strand_id
1 'polypeptide(L)'
;MIMRAVTDRLANVEGDIGVVYIDLTSGKHFSFGNRKVFPSGGITMLMVRIECFKAMEEGRISRETAYRLKHSDMGDQFLYSLGVLQYLHEGIELTVEDLLNLMVTVSDNEACNILIDILGKDQINRTFRELGYEKMYIQRKIYDFEKMKQGIDNFMSVEDVASIFEKLYHGALISKEASEKMLALMTQHQKTQIMPDLFKEKIMISHMTSIDDWEIADCGIIYAEKPFILVMAASRVDSRKMEPIFRDITKICYLKTQGTPHN
;
A
#
# COMPACT_ATOMS: atom_id res chain seq x y z
N MET A 1 -26.85 6.73 1.05
CA MET A 1 -25.72 6.90 1.94
C MET A 1 -24.61 5.95 1.52
N ILE A 2 -23.34 6.29 1.75
CA ILE A 2 -22.15 5.55 1.24
C ILE A 2 -22.23 4.07 1.58
N MET A 3 -22.35 3.72 2.86
CA MET A 3 -22.34 2.32 3.33
C MET A 3 -23.33 1.42 2.57
N ARG A 4 -24.58 1.85 2.40
CA ARG A 4 -25.59 1.07 1.67
C ARG A 4 -25.18 0.86 0.20
N ALA A 5 -24.72 1.91 -0.47
CA ALA A 5 -24.34 1.80 -1.88
C ALA A 5 -23.10 0.89 -2.09
N VAL A 6 -22.13 0.92 -1.17
CA VAL A 6 -20.99 -0.01 -1.17
C VAL A 6 -21.46 -1.44 -0.90
N THR A 7 -22.35 -1.64 0.10
CA THR A 7 -22.94 -2.96 0.40
C THR A 7 -23.65 -3.54 -0.81
N ASP A 8 -24.54 -2.74 -1.44
CA ASP A 8 -25.30 -3.17 -2.61
C ASP A 8 -24.37 -3.55 -3.78
N ARG A 9 -23.25 -2.82 -3.95
CA ARG A 9 -22.26 -3.11 -5.02
C ARG A 9 -21.50 -4.40 -4.78
N LEU A 10 -21.31 -4.80 -3.53
CA LEU A 10 -20.56 -5.99 -3.11
C LEU A 10 -21.44 -7.22 -2.85
N ALA A 11 -22.78 -7.09 -2.90
CA ALA A 11 -23.72 -8.13 -2.46
C ALA A 11 -23.55 -9.48 -3.16
N ASN A 12 -23.07 -9.49 -4.41
CA ASN A 12 -22.90 -10.71 -5.22
C ASN A 12 -21.43 -11.05 -5.47
N VAL A 13 -20.50 -10.48 -4.71
CA VAL A 13 -19.08 -10.78 -4.85
C VAL A 13 -18.72 -11.94 -3.93
N GLU A 14 -18.22 -13.02 -4.54
CA GLU A 14 -17.66 -14.16 -3.82
C GLU A 14 -16.19 -13.88 -3.45
N GLY A 15 -15.76 -14.34 -2.27
CA GLY A 15 -14.41 -14.17 -1.75
C GLY A 15 -14.36 -13.39 -0.44
N ASP A 16 -13.14 -13.06 -0.02
CA ASP A 16 -12.91 -12.24 1.16
C ASP A 16 -12.77 -10.78 0.74
N ILE A 17 -13.52 -9.90 1.38
CA ILE A 17 -13.54 -8.46 1.04
C ILE A 17 -13.48 -7.64 2.32
N GLY A 18 -12.69 -6.58 2.30
CA GLY A 18 -12.65 -5.55 3.33
C GLY A 18 -12.57 -4.16 2.71
N VAL A 19 -13.40 -3.25 3.18
CA VAL A 19 -13.42 -1.85 2.75
C VAL A 19 -13.50 -0.96 3.99
N VAL A 20 -12.62 0.03 4.07
CA VAL A 20 -12.66 1.08 5.10
C VAL A 20 -12.70 2.42 4.42
N TYR A 21 -13.59 3.27 4.88
CA TYR A 21 -13.74 4.65 4.43
C TYR A 21 -13.70 5.60 5.63
N ILE A 22 -12.92 6.68 5.51
CA ILE A 22 -12.87 7.75 6.51
C ILE A 22 -13.00 9.10 5.79
N ASP A 23 -14.04 9.85 6.13
CA ASP A 23 -14.21 11.25 5.70
C ASP A 23 -13.34 12.14 6.59
N LEU A 24 -12.29 12.69 6.04
CA LEU A 24 -11.31 13.50 6.77
C LEU A 24 -11.83 14.89 7.17
N THR A 25 -12.97 15.31 6.62
CA THR A 25 -13.62 16.58 6.97
C THR A 25 -14.55 16.42 8.17
N SER A 26 -15.32 15.33 8.19
CA SER A 26 -16.36 15.12 9.21
C SER A 26 -15.98 14.06 10.26
N GLY A 27 -14.89 13.32 10.07
CA GLY A 27 -14.50 12.20 10.91
C GLY A 27 -15.42 10.97 10.79
N LYS A 28 -16.33 10.95 9.80
CA LYS A 28 -17.20 9.79 9.59
C LYS A 28 -16.36 8.61 9.11
N HIS A 29 -16.49 7.51 9.84
CA HIS A 29 -15.81 6.26 9.56
C HIS A 29 -16.84 5.15 9.35
N PHE A 30 -16.64 4.31 8.34
CA PHE A 30 -17.32 3.05 8.23
C PHE A 30 -16.37 1.96 7.68
N SER A 31 -16.67 0.73 8.08
CA SER A 31 -15.98 -0.46 7.67
C SER A 31 -17.00 -1.47 7.14
N PHE A 32 -16.65 -2.13 6.05
CA PHE A 32 -17.49 -3.12 5.42
C PHE A 32 -16.65 -4.35 5.05
N GLY A 33 -17.31 -5.50 5.00
CA GLY A 33 -16.72 -6.73 4.49
C GLY A 33 -16.81 -7.90 5.46
N ASN A 34 -16.46 -9.08 4.96
CA ASN A 34 -16.49 -10.34 5.69
C ASN A 34 -15.13 -10.70 6.31
N ARG A 35 -14.07 -9.95 5.98
CA ARG A 35 -12.72 -10.15 6.48
C ARG A 35 -12.04 -8.81 6.81
N LYS A 36 -11.16 -8.83 7.81
CA LYS A 36 -10.40 -7.63 8.23
C LYS A 36 -8.90 -7.77 8.02
N VAL A 37 -8.38 -8.97 7.97
CA VAL A 37 -6.95 -9.27 7.80
C VAL A 37 -6.76 -10.04 6.49
N PHE A 38 -5.87 -9.54 5.65
CA PHE A 38 -5.61 -10.04 4.30
C PHE A 38 -4.11 -10.33 4.12
N PRO A 39 -3.74 -11.21 3.20
CA PRO A 39 -2.39 -11.18 2.67
C PRO A 39 -2.06 -9.78 2.19
N SER A 40 -0.86 -9.29 2.49
CA SER A 40 -0.54 -7.88 2.22
C SER A 40 -0.11 -7.63 0.78
N GLY A 41 0.34 -8.67 0.06
CA GLY A 41 0.86 -8.50 -1.30
C GLY A 41 1.83 -7.33 -1.40
N GLY A 42 1.65 -6.46 -2.38
CA GLY A 42 2.43 -5.23 -2.57
C GLY A 42 2.24 -4.20 -1.46
N ILE A 43 1.19 -4.28 -0.64
CA ILE A 43 1.01 -3.37 0.51
C ILE A 43 2.07 -3.64 1.61
N THR A 44 2.80 -4.77 1.56
CA THR A 44 4.03 -4.98 2.34
C THR A 44 4.98 -3.79 2.24
N MET A 45 5.06 -3.13 1.07
CA MET A 45 5.92 -1.98 0.83
C MET A 45 5.56 -0.76 1.69
N LEU A 46 4.31 -0.64 2.17
CA LEU A 46 3.91 0.37 3.15
C LEU A 46 4.65 0.15 4.48
N MET A 47 4.73 -1.10 4.93
CA MET A 47 5.41 -1.44 6.17
C MET A 47 6.92 -1.17 6.09
N VAL A 48 7.54 -1.59 4.99
CA VAL A 48 8.97 -1.36 4.74
C VAL A 48 9.28 0.14 4.71
N ARG A 49 8.46 0.93 4.03
CA ARG A 49 8.63 2.38 3.96
C ARG A 49 8.52 3.05 5.33
N ILE A 50 7.52 2.71 6.13
CA ILE A 50 7.36 3.28 7.48
C ILE A 50 8.61 3.00 8.32
N GLU A 51 9.13 1.78 8.29
CA GLU A 51 10.36 1.44 9.00
C GLU A 51 11.58 2.18 8.43
N CYS A 52 11.70 2.36 7.10
CA CYS A 52 12.76 3.17 6.50
C CYS A 52 12.76 4.60 7.08
N PHE A 53 11.60 5.26 7.10
CA PHE A 53 11.50 6.62 7.64
C PHE A 53 11.79 6.67 9.14
N LYS A 54 11.31 5.69 9.92
CA LYS A 54 11.62 5.58 11.35
C LYS A 54 13.12 5.38 11.57
N ALA A 55 13.74 4.49 10.81
CA ALA A 55 15.17 4.22 10.90
C ALA A 55 16.03 5.44 10.56
N MET A 56 15.59 6.25 9.58
CA MET A 56 16.26 7.50 9.24
C MET A 56 16.13 8.53 10.36
N GLU A 57 14.96 8.71 10.95
CA GLU A 57 14.74 9.63 12.09
C GLU A 57 15.57 9.23 13.32
N GLU A 58 15.73 7.93 13.55
CA GLU A 58 16.53 7.39 14.65
C GLU A 58 18.04 7.36 14.34
N GLY A 59 18.47 7.77 13.14
CA GLY A 59 19.86 7.76 12.72
C GLY A 59 20.46 6.36 12.51
N ARG A 60 19.65 5.33 12.41
CA ARG A 60 20.10 3.94 12.15
C ARG A 60 20.53 3.71 10.71
N ILE A 61 19.93 4.43 9.77
CA ILE A 61 20.30 4.47 8.35
C ILE A 61 20.27 5.92 7.86
N SER A 62 20.94 6.20 6.76
CA SER A 62 20.86 7.49 6.05
C SER A 62 20.25 7.29 4.67
N ARG A 63 19.65 8.36 4.10
CA ARG A 63 19.16 8.35 2.71
C ARG A 63 20.27 8.04 1.72
N GLU A 64 21.47 8.57 1.99
CA GLU A 64 22.68 8.45 1.20
C GLU A 64 23.43 7.14 1.46
N THR A 65 22.96 6.28 2.39
CA THR A 65 23.59 4.97 2.62
C THR A 65 23.63 4.19 1.30
N ALA A 66 24.85 3.92 0.84
CA ALA A 66 25.09 3.24 -0.42
C ALA A 66 24.82 1.74 -0.30
N TYR A 67 24.20 1.18 -1.32
CA TYR A 67 24.00 -0.24 -1.52
C TYR A 67 24.53 -0.64 -2.91
N ARG A 68 25.41 -1.62 -2.94
CA ARG A 68 25.93 -2.16 -4.20
C ARG A 68 25.12 -3.37 -4.64
N LEU A 69 24.42 -3.25 -5.77
CA LEU A 69 23.55 -4.28 -6.32
C LEU A 69 24.33 -5.58 -6.57
N LYS A 70 23.83 -6.69 -6.06
CA LYS A 70 24.42 -8.03 -6.18
C LYS A 70 23.61 -8.84 -7.19
N HIS A 71 24.25 -9.83 -7.78
CA HIS A 71 23.56 -10.77 -8.67
C HIS A 71 22.36 -11.45 -7.96
N SER A 72 22.52 -11.82 -6.69
CA SER A 72 21.47 -12.42 -5.87
C SER A 72 20.24 -11.54 -5.64
N ASP A 73 20.34 -10.22 -5.87
CA ASP A 73 19.26 -9.27 -5.66
C ASP A 73 18.37 -9.13 -6.90
N MET A 74 18.82 -9.65 -8.06
CA MET A 74 18.13 -9.45 -9.33
C MET A 74 16.92 -10.36 -9.55
N GLY A 75 16.60 -11.21 -8.55
CA GLY A 75 15.49 -12.15 -8.65
C GLY A 75 15.69 -13.21 -9.74
N ASP A 76 14.69 -14.05 -9.92
CA ASP A 76 14.64 -14.95 -11.07
C ASP A 76 13.97 -14.19 -12.23
N GLN A 77 14.76 -13.81 -13.25
CA GLN A 77 14.30 -13.06 -14.43
C GLN A 77 13.17 -13.75 -15.22
N PHE A 78 12.88 -15.01 -14.93
CA PHE A 78 11.81 -15.79 -15.54
C PHE A 78 10.52 -15.77 -14.72
N LEU A 79 10.53 -15.22 -13.51
CA LEU A 79 9.37 -15.13 -12.64
C LEU A 79 8.93 -13.67 -12.53
N TYR A 80 7.64 -13.45 -12.61
CA TYR A 80 6.87 -12.21 -12.63
C TYR A 80 7.27 -11.15 -11.58
N SER A 81 8.55 -10.73 -11.54
CA SER A 81 8.96 -9.64 -10.67
C SER A 81 8.56 -8.29 -11.28
N LEU A 82 8.00 -7.42 -10.45
CA LEU A 82 7.69 -6.04 -10.83
C LEU A 82 8.87 -5.15 -10.48
N GLY A 83 9.11 -4.15 -11.32
CA GLY A 83 10.15 -3.16 -11.12
C GLY A 83 11.23 -3.20 -12.18
N VAL A 84 12.30 -2.46 -11.95
CA VAL A 84 13.38 -2.24 -12.92
C VAL A 84 14.73 -2.82 -12.48
N LEU A 85 14.96 -3.05 -11.18
CA LEU A 85 16.24 -3.52 -10.66
C LEU A 85 16.68 -4.86 -11.26
N GLN A 86 15.73 -5.76 -11.52
CA GLN A 86 16.02 -7.05 -12.15
C GLN A 86 16.67 -6.95 -13.54
N TYR A 87 16.59 -5.79 -14.21
CA TYR A 87 17.13 -5.55 -15.54
C TYR A 87 18.45 -4.79 -15.52
N LEU A 88 18.90 -4.35 -14.35
CA LEU A 88 20.17 -3.63 -14.21
C LEU A 88 21.33 -4.63 -14.10
N HIS A 89 22.56 -4.17 -14.30
CA HIS A 89 23.74 -5.02 -14.13
C HIS A 89 24.22 -5.03 -12.66
N GLU A 90 24.83 -6.12 -12.26
CA GLU A 90 25.51 -6.24 -10.98
C GLU A 90 26.57 -5.16 -10.79
N GLY A 91 26.72 -4.69 -9.55
CA GLY A 91 27.72 -3.71 -9.18
C GLY A 91 27.31 -2.26 -9.27
N ILE A 92 26.09 -1.96 -9.78
CA ILE A 92 25.51 -0.61 -9.66
C ILE A 92 25.42 -0.23 -8.18
N GLU A 93 25.81 1.00 -7.87
CA GLU A 93 25.65 1.58 -6.55
C GLU A 93 24.38 2.42 -6.52
N LEU A 94 23.50 2.11 -5.58
CA LEU A 94 22.22 2.77 -5.31
C LEU A 94 22.23 3.27 -3.87
N THR A 95 21.49 4.33 -3.61
CA THR A 95 21.25 4.80 -2.25
C THR A 95 19.98 4.15 -1.66
N VAL A 96 19.83 4.22 -0.35
CA VAL A 96 18.56 3.84 0.31
C VAL A 96 17.41 4.69 -0.24
N GLU A 97 17.65 5.95 -0.59
CA GLU A 97 16.64 6.82 -1.21
C GLU A 97 16.24 6.32 -2.61
N ASP A 98 17.19 5.88 -3.43
CA ASP A 98 16.89 5.30 -4.76
C ASP A 98 16.04 4.04 -4.62
N LEU A 99 16.42 3.13 -3.71
CA LEU A 99 15.65 1.91 -3.42
C LEU A 99 14.23 2.23 -2.95
N LEU A 100 14.08 3.21 -2.05
CA LEU A 100 12.79 3.65 -1.54
C LEU A 100 11.92 4.24 -2.66
N ASN A 101 12.50 5.07 -3.53
CA ASN A 101 11.82 5.66 -4.68
C ASN A 101 11.35 4.58 -5.66
N LEU A 102 12.20 3.63 -6.03
CA LEU A 102 11.85 2.52 -6.93
C LEU A 102 10.75 1.64 -6.32
N MET A 103 10.88 1.28 -5.05
CA MET A 103 9.87 0.48 -4.35
C MET A 103 8.49 1.15 -4.38
N VAL A 104 8.41 2.46 -4.14
CA VAL A 104 7.12 3.15 -4.03
C VAL A 104 6.56 3.55 -5.39
N THR A 105 7.39 4.06 -6.32
CA THR A 105 6.89 4.61 -7.58
C THR A 105 6.50 3.53 -8.58
N VAL A 106 7.33 2.51 -8.76
CA VAL A 106 7.09 1.45 -9.76
C VAL A 106 6.81 0.08 -9.13
N SER A 107 6.65 0.02 -7.81
CA SER A 107 6.45 -1.25 -7.06
C SER A 107 7.59 -2.23 -7.28
N ASP A 108 8.84 -1.77 -7.26
CA ASP A 108 10.00 -2.61 -7.46
C ASP A 108 10.15 -3.61 -6.30
N ASN A 109 9.97 -4.89 -6.61
CA ASN A 109 10.01 -5.95 -5.61
C ASN A 109 11.42 -6.19 -5.08
N GLU A 110 12.42 -6.06 -5.94
CA GLU A 110 13.81 -6.28 -5.56
C GLU A 110 14.30 -5.14 -4.64
N ALA A 111 13.90 -3.89 -4.95
CA ALA A 111 14.15 -2.76 -4.05
C ALA A 111 13.50 -3.00 -2.68
N CYS A 112 12.28 -3.52 -2.65
CA CYS A 112 11.60 -3.88 -1.39
C CYS A 112 12.38 -4.96 -0.63
N ASN A 113 12.81 -6.02 -1.31
CA ASN A 113 13.53 -7.13 -0.72
C ASN A 113 14.90 -6.72 -0.17
N ILE A 114 15.62 -5.84 -0.86
CA ILE A 114 16.88 -5.25 -0.40
C ILE A 114 16.63 -4.41 0.86
N LEU A 115 15.60 -3.58 0.87
CA LEU A 115 15.24 -2.78 2.05
C LEU A 115 14.82 -3.65 3.25
N ILE A 116 14.12 -4.76 3.02
CA ILE A 116 13.83 -5.76 4.07
C ILE A 116 15.12 -6.35 4.66
N ASP A 117 16.13 -6.61 3.83
CA ASP A 117 17.42 -7.11 4.32
C ASP A 117 18.21 -6.06 5.11
N ILE A 118 18.21 -4.82 4.65
CA ILE A 118 18.87 -3.69 5.34
C ILE A 118 18.23 -3.43 6.71
N LEU A 119 16.91 -3.42 6.77
CA LEU A 119 16.15 -3.07 7.98
C LEU A 119 15.98 -4.26 8.95
N GLY A 120 15.89 -5.46 8.40
CA GLY A 120 15.56 -6.68 9.14
C GLY A 120 14.06 -6.85 9.39
N LYS A 121 13.51 -8.01 9.01
CA LYS A 121 12.08 -8.35 9.21
C LYS A 121 11.60 -8.19 10.65
N ASP A 122 12.42 -8.67 11.60
CA ASP A 122 12.06 -8.61 13.02
C ASP A 122 11.96 -7.18 13.53
N GLN A 123 12.80 -6.29 13.02
CA GLN A 123 12.75 -4.87 13.35
C GLN A 123 11.50 -4.21 12.75
N ILE A 124 11.18 -4.50 11.49
CA ILE A 124 9.94 -4.01 10.86
C ILE A 124 8.73 -4.44 11.71
N ASN A 125 8.65 -5.73 12.05
CA ASN A 125 7.56 -6.27 12.86
C ASN A 125 7.52 -5.67 14.29
N ARG A 126 8.68 -5.37 14.88
CA ARG A 126 8.76 -4.69 16.18
C ARG A 126 8.17 -3.30 16.10
N THR A 127 8.53 -2.53 15.09
CA THR A 127 7.98 -1.19 14.86
C THR A 127 6.46 -1.21 14.74
N PHE A 128 5.90 -2.16 14.00
CA PHE A 128 4.44 -2.24 13.86
C PHE A 128 3.74 -2.60 15.17
N ARG A 129 4.32 -3.48 15.98
CA ARG A 129 3.81 -3.74 17.35
C ARG A 129 3.88 -2.50 18.26
N GLU A 130 5.00 -1.76 18.22
CA GLU A 130 5.18 -0.52 18.98
C GLU A 130 4.18 0.56 18.56
N LEU A 131 3.81 0.62 17.27
CA LEU A 131 2.78 1.52 16.75
C LEU A 131 1.34 1.05 17.05
N GLY A 132 1.18 -0.16 17.61
CA GLY A 132 -0.12 -0.76 17.95
C GLY A 132 -0.78 -1.55 16.82
N TYR A 133 -0.05 -1.91 15.76
CA TYR A 133 -0.56 -2.61 14.58
C TYR A 133 -0.17 -4.09 14.57
N GLU A 134 -0.65 -4.86 15.53
CA GLU A 134 -0.27 -6.28 15.71
C GLU A 134 -0.70 -7.20 14.56
N LYS A 135 -1.67 -6.77 13.74
CA LYS A 135 -2.18 -7.54 12.59
C LYS A 135 -1.42 -7.25 11.30
N MET A 136 -0.45 -6.36 11.35
CA MET A 136 0.44 -6.05 10.23
C MET A 136 1.83 -6.61 10.51
N TYR A 137 2.24 -7.62 9.72
CA TYR A 137 3.55 -8.25 9.93
C TYR A 137 4.10 -8.88 8.66
N ILE A 138 5.42 -8.97 8.58
CA ILE A 138 6.19 -9.54 7.48
C ILE A 138 6.85 -10.83 7.95
N GLN A 139 6.62 -11.93 7.21
CA GLN A 139 7.23 -13.24 7.47
C GLN A 139 8.18 -13.68 6.36
N ARG A 140 7.98 -13.17 5.14
CA ARG A 140 8.75 -13.51 3.95
C ARG A 140 9.10 -12.28 3.11
N LYS A 141 10.06 -12.42 2.23
CA LYS A 141 10.32 -11.47 1.13
C LYS A 141 9.20 -11.52 0.09
N ILE A 142 9.11 -10.49 -0.73
CA ILE A 142 8.21 -10.49 -1.89
C ILE A 142 8.62 -11.64 -2.82
N TYR A 143 7.66 -12.43 -3.26
CA TYR A 143 7.84 -13.62 -4.13
C TYR A 143 8.78 -14.71 -3.58
N ASP A 144 8.93 -14.84 -2.26
CA ASP A 144 9.50 -16.03 -1.65
C ASP A 144 8.48 -17.18 -1.76
N PHE A 145 8.44 -17.80 -2.95
CA PHE A 145 7.46 -18.83 -3.29
C PHE A 145 7.59 -20.09 -2.41
N GLU A 146 8.80 -20.39 -1.94
CA GLU A 146 9.01 -21.57 -1.06
C GLU A 146 8.29 -21.36 0.28
N LYS A 147 8.35 -20.18 0.85
CA LYS A 147 7.58 -19.85 2.06
C LYS A 147 6.09 -19.77 1.79
N MET A 148 5.68 -19.20 0.64
CA MET A 148 4.26 -19.18 0.25
C MET A 148 3.67 -20.58 0.17
N LYS A 149 4.36 -21.56 -0.43
CA LYS A 149 3.94 -22.97 -0.47
C LYS A 149 3.78 -23.59 0.92
N GLN A 150 4.52 -23.11 1.92
CA GLN A 150 4.42 -23.52 3.31
C GLN A 150 3.30 -22.79 4.08
N GLY A 151 2.53 -21.91 3.42
CA GLY A 151 1.49 -21.09 4.05
C GLY A 151 2.03 -19.93 4.88
N ILE A 152 3.32 -19.59 4.72
CA ILE A 152 3.95 -18.43 5.38
C ILE A 152 3.75 -17.22 4.49
N ASP A 153 3.06 -16.19 5.02
CA ASP A 153 2.72 -15.00 4.26
C ASP A 153 2.88 -13.71 5.09
N ASN A 154 2.83 -12.57 4.39
CA ASN A 154 2.78 -11.25 4.98
C ASN A 154 1.32 -10.82 5.10
N PHE A 155 0.97 -10.11 6.16
CA PHE A 155 -0.42 -9.77 6.42
C PHE A 155 -0.60 -8.27 6.69
N MET A 156 -1.77 -7.76 6.32
CA MET A 156 -2.26 -6.43 6.64
C MET A 156 -3.69 -6.46 7.18
N SER A 157 -4.04 -5.47 7.99
CA SER A 157 -5.41 -5.18 8.39
C SER A 157 -5.89 -3.94 7.66
N VAL A 158 -7.08 -3.99 7.02
CA VAL A 158 -7.64 -2.81 6.33
C VAL A 158 -7.91 -1.65 7.29
N GLU A 159 -8.26 -1.94 8.54
CA GLU A 159 -8.44 -0.93 9.58
C GLU A 159 -7.12 -0.30 9.99
N ASP A 160 -6.06 -1.11 10.17
CA ASP A 160 -4.74 -0.61 10.55
C ASP A 160 -4.13 0.24 9.42
N VAL A 161 -4.31 -0.18 8.15
CA VAL A 161 -3.91 0.61 6.99
C VAL A 161 -4.65 1.94 6.94
N ALA A 162 -5.96 1.96 7.18
CA ALA A 162 -6.75 3.20 7.22
C ALA A 162 -6.28 4.12 8.35
N SER A 163 -6.02 3.59 9.54
CA SER A 163 -5.45 4.33 10.67
C SER A 163 -4.05 4.90 10.36
N ILE A 164 -3.21 4.15 9.63
CA ILE A 164 -1.91 4.64 9.18
C ILE A 164 -2.07 5.84 8.25
N PHE A 165 -2.95 5.76 7.25
CA PHE A 165 -3.21 6.89 6.34
C PHE A 165 -3.81 8.09 7.08
N GLU A 166 -4.66 7.89 8.07
CA GLU A 166 -5.20 8.97 8.91
C GLU A 166 -4.09 9.65 9.72
N LYS A 167 -3.20 8.88 10.37
CA LYS A 167 -2.04 9.44 11.07
C LYS A 167 -1.08 10.15 10.13
N LEU A 168 -0.85 9.61 8.92
CA LEU A 168 -0.04 10.29 7.89
C LEU A 168 -0.66 11.63 7.51
N TYR A 169 -1.98 11.67 7.25
CA TYR A 169 -2.68 12.90 6.90
C TYR A 169 -2.55 13.99 7.97
N HIS A 170 -2.61 13.60 9.24
CA HIS A 170 -2.46 14.51 10.38
C HIS A 170 -1.00 14.78 10.80
N GLY A 171 -0.02 14.23 10.08
CA GLY A 171 1.39 14.40 10.42
C GLY A 171 1.79 13.73 11.74
N ALA A 172 1.07 12.69 12.13
CA ALA A 172 1.19 12.03 13.44
C ALA A 172 1.83 10.63 13.39
N LEU A 173 2.28 10.18 12.21
CA LEU A 173 3.00 8.93 12.07
C LEU A 173 4.51 9.22 12.03
N ILE A 174 5.25 8.71 13.02
CA ILE A 174 6.69 8.96 13.24
C ILE A 174 6.95 10.44 13.55
N SER A 175 6.98 11.31 12.52
CA SER A 175 7.04 12.76 12.63
C SER A 175 6.19 13.41 11.55
N LYS A 176 5.95 14.73 11.68
CA LYS A 176 5.22 15.49 10.66
C LYS A 176 5.98 15.48 9.33
N GLU A 177 7.29 15.71 9.36
CA GLU A 177 8.13 15.73 8.17
C GLU A 177 8.15 14.35 7.47
N ALA A 178 8.31 13.27 8.24
CA ALA A 178 8.26 11.91 7.71
C ALA A 178 6.90 11.61 7.07
N SER A 179 5.80 11.98 7.71
CA SER A 179 4.44 11.79 7.20
C SER A 179 4.23 12.53 5.87
N GLU A 180 4.62 13.80 5.78
CA GLU A 180 4.50 14.62 4.57
C GLU A 180 5.34 14.02 3.42
N LYS A 181 6.58 13.61 3.69
CA LYS A 181 7.45 12.97 2.69
C LYS A 181 6.90 11.63 2.20
N MET A 182 6.36 10.80 3.11
CA MET A 182 5.73 9.52 2.74
C MET A 182 4.51 9.74 1.85
N LEU A 183 3.64 10.71 2.18
CA LEU A 183 2.47 11.03 1.36
C LEU A 183 2.88 11.60 -0.01
N ALA A 184 3.85 12.52 -0.06
CA ALA A 184 4.34 13.09 -1.30
C ALA A 184 4.92 12.01 -2.24
N LEU A 185 5.69 11.05 -1.70
CA LEU A 185 6.22 9.95 -2.49
C LEU A 185 5.11 9.04 -3.05
N MET A 186 4.04 8.80 -2.28
CA MET A 186 2.90 8.01 -2.73
C MET A 186 2.08 8.67 -3.85
N THR A 187 2.16 10.00 -4.03
CA THR A 187 1.54 10.65 -5.19
C THR A 187 2.21 10.30 -6.51
N GLN A 188 3.43 9.74 -6.46
CA GLN A 188 4.21 9.33 -7.62
C GLN A 188 3.98 7.87 -8.03
N HIS A 189 3.10 7.15 -7.33
CA HIS A 189 2.83 5.73 -7.61
C HIS A 189 2.24 5.55 -9.01
N GLN A 190 2.83 4.65 -9.81
CA GLN A 190 2.51 4.51 -11.23
C GLN A 190 1.45 3.45 -11.55
N LYS A 191 1.05 2.62 -10.58
CA LYS A 191 -0.09 1.70 -10.74
C LYS A 191 -1.39 2.47 -10.53
N THR A 192 -1.93 3.05 -11.59
CA THR A 192 -3.05 4.01 -11.51
C THR A 192 -4.40 3.45 -11.94
N GLN A 193 -4.50 2.14 -12.17
CA GLN A 193 -5.67 1.51 -12.82
C GLN A 193 -6.91 1.35 -11.93
N ILE A 194 -6.86 1.67 -10.63
CA ILE A 194 -8.01 1.56 -9.71
C ILE A 194 -8.49 2.94 -9.28
N MET A 195 -8.00 3.46 -8.14
CA MET A 195 -8.46 4.76 -7.62
C MET A 195 -8.19 5.92 -8.59
N PRO A 196 -6.97 6.09 -9.13
CA PRO A 196 -6.69 7.23 -10.01
C PRO A 196 -7.42 7.17 -11.36
N ASP A 197 -7.70 5.97 -11.88
CA ASP A 197 -8.36 5.78 -13.19
C ASP A 197 -9.74 6.47 -13.28
N LEU A 198 -10.37 6.67 -12.13
CA LEU A 198 -11.65 7.35 -12.05
C LEU A 198 -11.58 8.84 -12.44
N PHE A 199 -10.44 9.50 -12.18
CA PHE A 199 -10.35 10.94 -12.21
C PHE A 199 -9.70 11.42 -13.52
N LYS A 200 -10.53 11.91 -14.46
CA LYS A 200 -10.06 12.56 -15.70
C LYS A 200 -9.36 13.88 -15.42
N GLU A 201 -9.78 14.60 -14.39
CA GLU A 201 -9.11 15.76 -13.84
C GLU A 201 -8.08 15.33 -12.82
N LYS A 202 -6.97 16.06 -12.73
CA LYS A 202 -5.87 15.71 -11.82
C LYS A 202 -6.25 15.97 -10.36
N ILE A 203 -6.98 15.06 -9.75
CA ILE A 203 -7.10 15.02 -8.30
C ILE A 203 -5.85 14.34 -7.77
N MET A 204 -5.18 14.98 -6.83
CA MET A 204 -4.01 14.39 -6.16
C MET A 204 -4.47 13.19 -5.31
N ILE A 205 -3.75 12.08 -5.43
CA ILE A 205 -4.02 10.86 -4.67
C ILE A 205 -2.69 10.33 -4.16
N SER A 206 -2.58 10.16 -2.85
CA SER A 206 -1.48 9.42 -2.23
C SER A 206 -1.96 7.99 -2.01
N HIS A 207 -1.49 7.04 -2.82
CA HIS A 207 -2.01 5.69 -2.76
C HIS A 207 -0.94 4.61 -2.99
N MET A 208 -1.35 3.37 -2.74
CA MET A 208 -0.62 2.15 -3.08
C MET A 208 -1.58 1.10 -3.59
N THR A 209 -1.18 0.44 -4.66
CA THR A 209 -1.97 -0.61 -5.32
C THR A 209 -1.19 -1.94 -5.31
N SER A 210 -1.87 -3.01 -4.96
CA SER A 210 -1.40 -4.40 -5.08
C SER A 210 -2.39 -5.19 -5.92
N ILE A 211 -1.91 -5.87 -6.96
CA ILE A 211 -2.73 -6.73 -7.81
C ILE A 211 -1.93 -7.99 -8.08
N ASP A 212 -2.53 -9.12 -7.75
CA ASP A 212 -2.11 -10.46 -8.13
C ASP A 212 -3.35 -11.21 -8.67
N ASP A 213 -3.21 -12.41 -9.21
CA ASP A 213 -4.32 -13.14 -9.83
C ASP A 213 -5.52 -13.36 -8.88
N TRP A 214 -5.24 -13.59 -7.60
CA TRP A 214 -6.24 -13.97 -6.57
C TRP A 214 -6.41 -12.95 -5.45
N GLU A 215 -5.69 -11.85 -5.52
CA GLU A 215 -5.65 -10.82 -4.49
C GLU A 215 -5.56 -9.44 -5.13
N ILE A 216 -6.28 -8.50 -4.56
CA ILE A 216 -6.24 -7.11 -4.98
C ILE A 216 -6.42 -6.19 -3.78
N ALA A 217 -5.64 -5.13 -3.71
CA ALA A 217 -5.81 -4.06 -2.75
C ALA A 217 -5.47 -2.72 -3.39
N ASP A 218 -6.20 -1.69 -2.98
CA ASP A 218 -5.84 -0.31 -3.23
C ASP A 218 -6.20 0.52 -2.00
N CYS A 219 -5.26 1.35 -1.54
CA CYS A 219 -5.41 2.10 -0.32
C CYS A 219 -4.75 3.47 -0.43
N GLY A 220 -5.43 4.50 0.07
CA GLY A 220 -4.88 5.85 -0.03
C GLY A 220 -5.81 6.96 0.40
N ILE A 221 -5.33 8.19 0.19
CA ILE A 221 -6.03 9.44 0.42
C ILE A 221 -6.35 10.08 -0.92
N ILE A 222 -7.61 10.40 -1.13
CA ILE A 222 -8.09 11.18 -2.29
C ILE A 222 -8.27 12.62 -1.83
N TYR A 223 -7.45 13.55 -2.36
CA TYR A 223 -7.45 14.97 -1.99
C TYR A 223 -8.46 15.77 -2.84
N ALA A 224 -9.72 15.40 -2.74
CA ALA A 224 -10.83 16.14 -3.32
C ALA A 224 -11.20 17.34 -2.43
N GLU A 225 -12.22 18.12 -2.80
CA GLU A 225 -12.72 19.25 -1.99
C GLU A 225 -12.99 18.81 -0.53
N LYS A 226 -13.61 17.65 -0.36
CA LYS A 226 -13.72 16.95 0.91
C LYS A 226 -12.83 15.70 0.84
N PRO A 227 -11.62 15.77 1.40
CA PRO A 227 -10.68 14.65 1.33
C PRO A 227 -11.17 13.45 2.14
N PHE A 228 -10.84 12.26 1.66
CA PHE A 228 -11.19 11.03 2.35
C PHE A 228 -10.15 9.92 2.15
N ILE A 229 -10.11 9.02 3.09
CA ILE A 229 -9.33 7.78 3.01
C ILE A 229 -10.24 6.67 2.48
N LEU A 230 -9.70 5.87 1.58
CA LEU A 230 -10.33 4.64 1.13
C LEU A 230 -9.29 3.53 1.14
N VAL A 231 -9.63 2.42 1.82
CA VAL A 231 -8.84 1.19 1.84
C VAL A 231 -9.73 0.07 1.37
N MET A 232 -9.32 -0.62 0.33
CA MET A 232 -10.03 -1.75 -0.26
C MET A 232 -9.08 -2.93 -0.38
N ALA A 233 -9.51 -4.09 0.06
CA ALA A 233 -8.77 -5.34 -0.11
C ALA A 233 -9.74 -6.48 -0.42
N ALA A 234 -9.33 -7.37 -1.31
CA ALA A 234 -10.02 -8.62 -1.57
C ALA A 234 -9.01 -9.75 -1.79
N SER A 235 -9.36 -10.94 -1.33
CA SER A 235 -8.59 -12.16 -1.55
C SER A 235 -9.51 -13.33 -1.88
N ARG A 236 -8.96 -14.38 -2.50
CA ARG A 236 -9.74 -15.52 -3.04
C ARG A 236 -10.77 -15.05 -4.08
N VAL A 237 -10.38 -14.10 -4.91
CA VAL A 237 -11.18 -13.47 -5.98
C VAL A 237 -10.43 -13.57 -7.31
N ASP A 238 -11.11 -13.34 -8.42
CA ASP A 238 -10.48 -12.99 -9.68
C ASP A 238 -10.22 -11.48 -9.68
N SER A 239 -8.96 -11.06 -9.61
CA SER A 239 -8.58 -9.64 -9.50
C SER A 239 -9.10 -8.82 -10.68
N ARG A 240 -9.11 -9.39 -11.90
CA ARG A 240 -9.63 -8.71 -13.11
C ARG A 240 -11.11 -8.36 -13.00
N LYS A 241 -11.89 -9.19 -12.30
CA LYS A 241 -13.31 -8.91 -12.02
C LYS A 241 -13.48 -7.92 -10.88
N MET A 242 -12.52 -7.87 -9.96
CA MET A 242 -12.55 -6.94 -8.82
C MET A 242 -12.14 -5.51 -9.17
N GLU A 243 -11.22 -5.33 -10.12
CA GLU A 243 -10.79 -3.97 -10.53
C GLU A 243 -11.95 -3.02 -10.85
N PRO A 244 -12.90 -3.37 -11.75
CA PRO A 244 -14.05 -2.49 -12.03
C PRO A 244 -14.94 -2.27 -10.79
N ILE A 245 -15.03 -3.26 -9.88
CA ILE A 245 -15.80 -3.12 -8.66
C ILE A 245 -15.14 -2.10 -7.72
N PHE A 246 -13.81 -2.15 -7.58
CA PHE A 246 -13.06 -1.19 -6.76
C PHE A 246 -13.14 0.23 -7.36
N ARG A 247 -13.11 0.38 -8.69
CA ARG A 247 -13.38 1.67 -9.35
C ARG A 247 -14.78 2.18 -9.05
N ASP A 248 -15.80 1.32 -9.11
CA ASP A 248 -17.18 1.71 -8.77
C ASP A 248 -17.30 2.15 -7.30
N ILE A 249 -16.66 1.42 -6.37
CA ILE A 249 -16.64 1.80 -4.95
C ILE A 249 -15.98 3.16 -4.77
N THR A 250 -14.84 3.39 -5.40
CA THR A 250 -14.14 4.69 -5.39
C THR A 250 -15.08 5.80 -5.88
N LYS A 251 -15.78 5.58 -6.99
CA LYS A 251 -16.77 6.52 -7.55
C LYS A 251 -17.92 6.78 -6.57
N ILE A 252 -18.46 5.74 -5.96
CA ILE A 252 -19.54 5.85 -4.97
C ILE A 252 -19.08 6.72 -3.80
N CYS A 253 -17.90 6.42 -3.24
CA CYS A 253 -17.33 7.17 -2.12
C CYS A 253 -17.11 8.64 -2.51
N TYR A 254 -16.48 8.90 -3.63
CA TYR A 254 -16.24 10.24 -4.14
C TYR A 254 -17.55 11.04 -4.29
N LEU A 255 -18.50 10.56 -5.11
CA LEU A 255 -19.75 11.27 -5.36
C LEU A 255 -20.59 11.53 -4.11
N LYS A 256 -20.58 10.58 -3.16
CA LYS A 256 -21.33 10.73 -1.91
C LYS A 256 -20.64 11.64 -0.90
N THR A 257 -19.31 11.74 -0.94
CA THR A 257 -18.53 12.62 -0.07
C THR A 257 -18.62 14.06 -0.54
N GLN A 258 -18.43 14.30 -1.84
CA GLN A 258 -18.49 15.65 -2.40
C GLN A 258 -19.91 16.22 -2.43
N GLY A 259 -20.94 15.37 -2.40
CA GLY A 259 -22.32 15.74 -2.60
C GLY A 259 -22.70 15.75 -4.08
N THR A 260 -23.97 15.97 -4.39
CA THR A 260 -24.42 16.18 -5.77
C THR A 260 -23.91 17.54 -6.22
N PRO A 261 -23.31 17.69 -7.41
CA PRO A 261 -23.02 19.02 -7.95
C PRO A 261 -24.32 19.83 -7.93
N HIS A 262 -24.30 20.97 -7.29
CA HIS A 262 -25.39 21.95 -7.47
C HIS A 262 -25.30 22.41 -8.93
N ASN A 263 -26.27 21.96 -9.76
CA ASN A 263 -26.50 22.50 -11.09
C ASN A 263 -26.82 23.98 -11.02
#